data_6cacfe0e7557066ccb6692262ca81f89
#
_entry.id   6cacfe0e7557066ccb6692262ca81f89
#
_cell.length_a   1.000
_cell.length_b   1.000
_cell.length_c   1.000
_cell.angle_alpha   90.00
_cell.angle_beta   90.00
_cell.angle_gamma   90.00
#
_symmetry.space_group_name_H-M   'P 1'
#
loop_
_entity.id
_entity.type
_entity.pdbx_description
1 polymer ?
#
loop_
_entity_poly.entity_id
_entity_poly.type
_entity_poly.pdbx_seq_one_letter_code
_entity_poly.pdbx_strand_id
1 'polypeptide(L)'
;MGLPILSVDSGSRPATSPDVFRSKLSKSTMDPRNPFASVTMGEEPFNFLRALCDGVIAGATAGVVVETVLYPIDTIKTRLQAAHGVSKIHWKGLYSGLAGNLAGVLPASGIFVGIYEPTKHKLLKVFPENLSAFAHLTAGAIGGVAASLIRVPTEVVKQRMQTGQFTSAPNAVRLIVAKEGIRGLYAGYSSFLLRDLPFDAIQFCIYEQLRIGYKIAAQRELSDPENAIIGAFAGALTGAITTPLDVLKTRLMVQQGSANQYKGVISCAQMILKEEGPAAFFKGIGPRVLWIGIGGSIFFGVLERSKLVLSQRHFDQVLKP
;
A
#
# COMPACT_ATOMS: atom_id res chain seq x y z
N MET A 1 -16.81 -59.83 -8.84
CA MET A 1 -15.88 -60.51 -9.74
C MET A 1 -15.07 -59.40 -10.43
N GLY A 2 -13.79 -59.22 -10.36
CA GLY A 2 -12.67 -59.92 -9.79
C GLY A 2 -11.51 -58.95 -9.79
N LEU A 3 -10.75 -58.93 -8.73
CA LEU A 3 -9.37 -58.36 -8.68
C LEU A 3 -8.44 -59.27 -9.50
N PRO A 4 -7.33 -58.78 -10.04
CA PRO A 4 -6.05 -59.27 -9.62
C PRO A 4 -4.96 -58.19 -9.44
N ILE A 5 -4.25 -58.32 -8.33
CA ILE A 5 -2.91 -58.91 -8.10
C ILE A 5 -1.75 -57.94 -8.40
N LEU A 6 -1.05 -57.66 -7.32
CA LEU A 6 0.29 -57.09 -7.17
C LEU A 6 1.34 -57.75 -8.06
N SER A 7 2.23 -56.93 -8.63
CA SER A 7 3.61 -57.34 -8.88
C SER A 7 4.58 -56.26 -8.35
N VAL A 8 5.36 -56.69 -7.37
CA VAL A 8 6.57 -56.05 -6.89
C VAL A 8 7.64 -56.20 -7.94
N ASP A 9 8.28 -55.14 -8.34
CA ASP A 9 9.61 -55.27 -8.94
C ASP A 9 10.56 -54.20 -8.35
N SER A 10 11.73 -54.69 -8.10
CA SER A 10 12.82 -54.15 -7.32
C SER A 10 13.74 -53.26 -8.13
N GLY A 11 14.12 -52.15 -7.49
CA GLY A 11 15.48 -51.62 -7.58
C GLY A 11 15.87 -50.79 -8.80
N SER A 12 15.89 -49.47 -8.66
CA SER A 12 16.93 -48.64 -9.27
C SER A 12 17.07 -47.31 -8.55
N ARG A 13 18.31 -46.93 -8.34
CA ARG A 13 18.81 -45.73 -7.63
C ARG A 13 18.32 -44.43 -8.27
N PRO A 14 18.10 -43.33 -7.52
CA PRO A 14 17.71 -42.07 -8.13
C PRO A 14 18.91 -41.39 -8.77
N ALA A 15 18.87 -41.31 -10.10
CA ALA A 15 19.71 -40.39 -10.86
C ALA A 15 19.15 -38.98 -10.70
N THR A 16 19.85 -38.11 -10.01
CA THR A 16 19.62 -36.67 -9.98
C THR A 16 19.98 -36.07 -11.33
N SER A 17 19.02 -35.95 -12.24
CA SER A 17 19.20 -35.19 -13.47
C SER A 17 18.71 -33.73 -13.28
N PRO A 18 19.37 -32.74 -13.88
CA PRO A 18 19.01 -31.31 -13.77
C PRO A 18 17.60 -30.99 -14.26
N ASP A 19 17.01 -31.85 -15.09
CA ASP A 19 15.69 -31.63 -15.68
C ASP A 19 14.53 -31.87 -14.70
N VAL A 20 14.70 -32.70 -13.67
CA VAL A 20 13.70 -32.91 -12.62
C VAL A 20 13.61 -31.68 -11.71
N PHE A 21 14.70 -30.95 -11.54
CA PHE A 21 14.72 -29.70 -10.78
C PHE A 21 14.06 -28.57 -11.56
N ARG A 22 14.25 -28.53 -12.87
CA ARG A 22 13.62 -27.55 -13.76
C ARG A 22 12.10 -27.72 -13.86
N SER A 23 11.60 -28.96 -13.82
CA SER A 23 10.17 -29.26 -13.84
C SER A 23 9.48 -28.95 -12.50
N LYS A 24 10.22 -28.99 -11.38
CA LYS A 24 9.70 -28.55 -10.06
C LYS A 24 9.64 -27.02 -9.92
N LEU A 25 10.54 -26.29 -10.58
CA LEU A 25 10.50 -24.82 -10.62
C LEU A 25 9.36 -24.30 -11.50
N SER A 26 8.98 -25.04 -12.54
CA SER A 26 7.88 -24.68 -13.45
C SER A 26 6.48 -24.90 -12.84
N LYS A 27 6.37 -25.60 -11.71
CA LYS A 27 5.09 -25.87 -11.01
C LYS A 27 4.88 -25.04 -9.74
N SER A 28 5.67 -24.03 -9.48
CA SER A 28 5.31 -22.99 -8.52
C SER A 28 4.30 -22.04 -9.20
N THR A 29 3.13 -22.55 -9.48
CA THR A 29 1.97 -21.75 -9.83
C THR A 29 1.63 -20.90 -8.62
N MET A 30 1.89 -19.59 -8.71
CA MET A 30 1.24 -18.58 -7.88
C MET A 30 -0.26 -18.91 -7.90
N ASP A 31 -0.88 -19.13 -6.74
CA ASP A 31 -2.33 -19.26 -6.63
C ASP A 31 -2.94 -17.90 -7.02
N PRO A 32 -3.66 -17.80 -8.16
CA PRO A 32 -4.18 -16.52 -8.64
C PRO A 32 -5.30 -15.95 -7.76
N ARG A 33 -5.67 -16.65 -6.68
CA ARG A 33 -6.81 -16.27 -5.83
C ARG A 33 -6.46 -15.26 -4.75
N ASN A 34 -5.17 -14.93 -4.59
CA ASN A 34 -4.81 -14.01 -3.53
C ASN A 34 -3.50 -13.26 -3.86
N PRO A 35 -3.53 -12.01 -4.38
CA PRO A 35 -2.33 -11.22 -4.60
C PRO A 35 -1.58 -10.88 -3.29
N PHE A 36 -2.22 -11.10 -2.15
CA PHE A 36 -1.64 -11.12 -0.81
C PHE A 36 -1.58 -12.54 -0.22
N ALA A 37 -1.90 -13.60 -1.00
CA ALA A 37 -1.79 -14.96 -0.52
C ALA A 37 -0.31 -15.26 -0.29
N SER A 38 -0.02 -15.33 0.97
CA SER A 38 1.07 -16.08 1.53
C SER A 38 1.53 -17.19 0.59
N VAL A 39 2.79 -17.11 0.19
CA VAL A 39 3.55 -18.26 -0.28
C VAL A 39 3.20 -19.42 0.65
N THR A 40 2.46 -20.42 0.13
CA THR A 40 2.22 -21.68 0.84
C THR A 40 3.56 -22.35 1.02
N MET A 41 4.02 -22.36 2.25
CA MET A 41 5.33 -22.83 2.65
C MET A 41 5.37 -24.34 2.73
N GLY A 42 6.25 -24.93 1.97
CA GLY A 42 6.84 -26.23 2.29
C GLY A 42 7.68 -26.13 3.58
N GLU A 43 7.67 -27.19 4.34
CA GLU A 43 8.12 -27.37 5.73
C GLU A 43 9.63 -27.19 6.00
N GLU A 44 10.26 -26.09 5.56
CA GLU A 44 11.64 -25.77 5.94
C GLU A 44 11.68 -24.39 6.62
N PRO A 45 11.91 -24.29 7.94
CA PRO A 45 11.91 -23.02 8.66
C PRO A 45 12.98 -22.01 8.17
N PHE A 46 14.01 -22.51 7.51
CA PHE A 46 15.08 -21.67 6.94
C PHE A 46 14.67 -20.92 5.67
N ASN A 47 13.82 -21.53 4.84
CA ASN A 47 13.29 -20.91 3.61
C ASN A 47 12.26 -19.82 3.89
N PHE A 48 11.56 -19.87 5.03
CA PHE A 48 10.55 -18.87 5.41
C PHE A 48 11.16 -17.49 5.66
N LEU A 49 12.16 -17.42 6.54
CA LEU A 49 12.81 -16.15 6.85
C LEU A 49 13.41 -15.51 5.59
N ARG A 50 13.97 -16.32 4.72
CA ARG A 50 14.57 -15.88 3.46
C ARG A 50 13.52 -15.33 2.51
N ALA A 51 12.43 -16.07 2.27
CA ALA A 51 11.32 -15.61 1.44
C ALA A 51 10.67 -14.33 1.99
N LEU A 52 10.57 -14.22 3.31
CA LEU A 52 10.11 -13.02 4.00
C LEU A 52 11.07 -11.84 3.76
N CYS A 53 12.38 -12.04 3.93
CA CYS A 53 13.38 -11.01 3.69
C CYS A 53 13.39 -10.55 2.22
N ASP A 54 13.36 -11.48 1.27
CA ASP A 54 13.32 -11.18 -0.15
C ASP A 54 12.04 -10.43 -0.53
N GLY A 55 10.91 -10.82 0.04
CA GLY A 55 9.63 -10.13 -0.11
C GLY A 55 9.65 -8.70 0.45
N VAL A 56 10.23 -8.53 1.64
CA VAL A 56 10.38 -7.21 2.28
C VAL A 56 11.31 -6.31 1.47
N ILE A 57 12.46 -6.82 1.01
CA ILE A 57 13.41 -6.06 0.20
C ILE A 57 12.78 -5.66 -1.14
N ALA A 58 12.13 -6.60 -1.83
CA ALA A 58 11.49 -6.34 -3.11
C ALA A 58 10.34 -5.33 -2.96
N GLY A 59 9.51 -5.49 -1.92
CA GLY A 59 8.41 -4.57 -1.62
C GLY A 59 8.89 -3.17 -1.22
N ALA A 60 9.92 -3.08 -0.38
CA ALA A 60 10.52 -1.80 0.00
C ALA A 60 11.14 -1.08 -1.22
N THR A 61 11.84 -1.82 -2.08
CA THR A 61 12.41 -1.28 -3.32
C THR A 61 11.30 -0.75 -4.24
N ALA A 62 10.24 -1.52 -4.46
CA ALA A 62 9.10 -1.10 -5.25
C ALA A 62 8.43 0.16 -4.67
N GLY A 63 8.22 0.21 -3.36
CA GLY A 63 7.66 1.37 -2.67
C GLY A 63 8.50 2.63 -2.82
N VAL A 64 9.83 2.53 -2.65
CA VAL A 64 10.77 3.65 -2.84
C VAL A 64 10.74 4.17 -4.27
N VAL A 65 10.72 3.29 -5.26
CA VAL A 65 10.66 3.69 -6.68
C VAL A 65 9.36 4.40 -6.99
N VAL A 66 8.21 3.85 -6.58
CA VAL A 66 6.89 4.48 -6.76
C VAL A 66 6.85 5.86 -6.12
N GLU A 67 7.22 5.95 -4.84
CA GLU A 67 7.25 7.23 -4.13
C GLU A 67 8.16 8.25 -4.81
N THR A 68 9.34 7.85 -5.27
CA THR A 68 10.29 8.75 -5.92
C THR A 68 9.78 9.24 -7.28
N VAL A 69 9.27 8.34 -8.10
CA VAL A 69 8.79 8.65 -9.47
C VAL A 69 7.53 9.50 -9.43
N LEU A 70 6.59 9.17 -8.53
CA LEU A 70 5.29 9.85 -8.45
C LEU A 70 5.27 11.01 -7.46
N TYR A 71 6.38 11.28 -6.75
CA TYR A 71 6.45 12.34 -5.74
C TYR A 71 6.08 13.75 -6.26
N PRO A 72 6.48 14.16 -7.48
CA PRO A 72 6.06 15.43 -8.06
C PRO A 72 4.54 15.55 -8.17
N ILE A 73 3.86 14.47 -8.58
CA ILE A 73 2.41 14.43 -8.72
C ILE A 73 1.73 14.54 -7.35
N ASP A 74 2.28 13.85 -6.34
CA ASP A 74 1.81 13.92 -4.96
C ASP A 74 2.00 15.32 -4.36
N THR A 75 3.13 15.98 -4.65
CA THR A 75 3.37 17.36 -4.21
C THR A 75 2.39 18.34 -4.86
N ILE A 76 2.10 18.20 -6.15
CA ILE A 76 1.11 19.03 -6.86
C ILE A 76 -0.27 18.81 -6.25
N LYS A 77 -0.67 17.56 -6.02
CA LYS A 77 -1.92 17.19 -5.34
C LYS A 77 -2.04 17.90 -3.99
N THR A 78 -1.03 17.75 -3.13
CA THR A 78 -1.01 18.33 -1.77
C THR A 78 -1.13 19.86 -1.81
N ARG A 79 -0.42 20.52 -2.73
CA ARG A 79 -0.49 21.98 -2.92
C ARG A 79 -1.88 22.44 -3.37
N LEU A 80 -2.51 21.70 -4.29
CA LEU A 80 -3.87 22.01 -4.74
C LEU A 80 -4.90 21.83 -3.63
N GLN A 81 -4.77 20.80 -2.83
CA GLN A 81 -5.69 20.50 -1.73
C GLN A 81 -5.54 21.48 -0.56
N ALA A 82 -4.30 21.88 -0.25
CA ALA A 82 -4.00 22.83 0.81
C ALA A 82 -4.38 24.28 0.47
N ALA A 83 -4.51 24.61 -0.81
CA ALA A 83 -4.73 25.98 -1.26
C ALA A 83 -6.15 26.47 -0.99
N HIS A 84 -6.24 27.67 -0.41
CA HIS A 84 -7.47 28.45 -0.33
C HIS A 84 -7.68 29.21 -1.64
N GLY A 85 -8.86 29.07 -2.25
CA GLY A 85 -9.19 29.75 -3.51
C GLY A 85 -8.49 29.17 -4.76
N VAL A 86 -8.26 30.01 -5.78
CA VAL A 86 -7.53 29.64 -7.00
C VAL A 86 -6.03 29.77 -6.77
N SER A 87 -5.34 28.66 -6.69
CA SER A 87 -3.90 28.62 -6.43
C SER A 87 -3.11 28.47 -7.72
N LYS A 88 -2.03 29.26 -7.86
CA LYS A 88 -1.01 29.01 -8.88
C LYS A 88 -0.11 27.88 -8.42
N ILE A 89 0.08 26.86 -9.27
CA ILE A 89 0.96 25.75 -8.98
C ILE A 89 2.41 26.24 -8.99
N HIS A 90 3.08 26.13 -7.86
CA HIS A 90 4.51 26.39 -7.77
C HIS A 90 5.31 25.13 -8.15
N TRP A 91 6.09 25.22 -9.21
CA TRP A 91 6.89 24.09 -9.72
C TRP A 91 8.20 23.86 -8.96
N LYS A 92 8.61 24.81 -8.09
CA LYS A 92 9.84 24.67 -7.28
C LYS A 92 9.63 23.75 -6.09
N GLY A 93 10.64 22.94 -5.75
CA GLY A 93 10.64 22.07 -4.56
C GLY A 93 9.62 20.91 -4.65
N LEU A 94 9.45 20.29 -5.84
CA LEU A 94 8.52 19.18 -6.02
C LEU A 94 8.93 17.91 -5.24
N TYR A 95 10.20 17.78 -4.88
CA TYR A 95 10.74 16.67 -4.07
C TYR A 95 10.94 17.04 -2.59
N SER A 96 10.39 18.19 -2.14
CA SER A 96 10.51 18.62 -0.75
C SER A 96 9.79 17.63 0.18
N GLY A 97 10.51 17.07 1.15
CA GLY A 97 9.98 16.11 2.13
C GLY A 97 10.12 14.63 1.74
N LEU A 98 10.62 14.29 0.53
CA LEU A 98 10.76 12.90 0.09
C LEU A 98 11.59 12.06 1.06
N ALA A 99 12.77 12.52 1.46
CA ALA A 99 13.65 11.78 2.36
C ALA A 99 12.99 11.50 3.72
N GLY A 100 12.29 12.50 4.29
CA GLY A 100 11.53 12.33 5.53
C GLY A 100 10.37 11.34 5.38
N ASN A 101 9.68 11.36 4.25
CA ASN A 101 8.63 10.40 3.95
C ASN A 101 9.16 8.96 3.87
N LEU A 102 10.24 8.74 3.11
CA LEU A 102 10.87 7.42 2.97
C LEU A 102 11.36 6.88 4.31
N ALA A 103 11.97 7.73 5.16
CA ALA A 103 12.40 7.34 6.50
C ALA A 103 11.25 6.92 7.42
N GLY A 104 10.05 7.43 7.22
CA GLY A 104 8.85 7.06 8.00
C GLY A 104 8.10 5.85 7.45
N VAL A 105 8.10 5.64 6.13
CA VAL A 105 7.37 4.55 5.48
C VAL A 105 7.92 3.19 5.90
N LEU A 106 9.24 3.02 5.98
CA LEU A 106 9.87 1.75 6.32
C LEU A 106 9.45 1.23 7.71
N PRO A 107 9.62 1.98 8.82
CA PRO A 107 9.20 1.50 10.14
C PRO A 107 7.68 1.35 10.27
N ALA A 108 6.89 2.20 9.62
CA ALA A 108 5.44 2.06 9.60
C ALA A 108 4.99 0.77 8.92
N SER A 109 5.61 0.40 7.80
CA SER A 109 5.35 -0.86 7.09
C SER A 109 5.75 -2.07 7.94
N GLY A 110 6.86 -1.99 8.68
CA GLY A 110 7.28 -3.04 9.61
C GLY A 110 6.25 -3.28 10.72
N ILE A 111 5.73 -2.22 11.32
CA ILE A 111 4.66 -2.32 12.34
C ILE A 111 3.38 -2.87 11.73
N PHE A 112 3.01 -2.40 10.53
CA PHE A 112 1.82 -2.90 9.85
C PHE A 112 1.87 -4.42 9.69
N VAL A 113 2.94 -4.94 9.06
CA VAL A 113 3.11 -6.38 8.81
C VAL A 113 3.19 -7.16 10.13
N GLY A 114 3.95 -6.66 11.11
CA GLY A 114 4.13 -7.29 12.41
C GLY A 114 2.83 -7.45 13.22
N ILE A 115 1.83 -6.59 12.97
CA ILE A 115 0.51 -6.67 13.62
C ILE A 115 -0.52 -7.38 12.73
N TYR A 116 -0.46 -7.10 11.42
CA TYR A 116 -1.39 -7.70 10.45
C TYR A 116 -1.31 -9.22 10.42
N GLU A 117 -0.11 -9.79 10.28
CA GLU A 117 0.07 -11.24 10.15
C GLU A 117 -0.45 -12.04 11.36
N PRO A 118 -0.06 -11.74 12.61
CA PRO A 118 -0.60 -12.46 13.76
C PRO A 118 -2.11 -12.28 13.93
N THR A 119 -2.62 -11.06 13.67
CA THR A 119 -4.04 -10.76 13.79
C THR A 119 -4.85 -11.52 12.74
N LYS A 120 -4.40 -11.52 11.50
CA LYS A 120 -4.99 -12.29 10.40
C LYS A 120 -5.07 -13.78 10.74
N HIS A 121 -3.96 -14.38 11.20
CA HIS A 121 -3.92 -15.79 11.57
C HIS A 121 -4.90 -16.14 12.70
N LYS A 122 -5.03 -15.27 13.70
CA LYS A 122 -6.03 -15.47 14.77
C LYS A 122 -7.47 -15.36 14.26
N LEU A 123 -7.76 -14.34 13.45
CA LEU A 123 -9.10 -14.13 12.92
C LEU A 123 -9.53 -15.24 11.95
N LEU A 124 -8.64 -15.74 11.10
CA LEU A 124 -8.92 -16.85 10.17
C LEU A 124 -9.19 -18.18 10.90
N LYS A 125 -8.72 -18.35 12.15
CA LYS A 125 -9.06 -19.51 12.98
C LYS A 125 -10.42 -19.38 13.65
N VAL A 126 -10.92 -18.17 13.86
CA VAL A 126 -12.18 -17.87 14.55
C VAL A 126 -13.34 -17.74 13.56
N PHE A 127 -13.09 -17.13 12.41
CA PHE A 127 -14.11 -16.89 11.39
C PHE A 127 -14.23 -18.06 10.42
N PRO A 128 -15.45 -18.42 9.97
CA PRO A 128 -15.65 -19.41 8.92
C PRO A 128 -15.08 -18.92 7.58
N GLU A 129 -14.79 -19.85 6.65
CA GLU A 129 -14.11 -19.56 5.37
C GLU A 129 -14.84 -18.50 4.52
N ASN A 130 -16.16 -18.45 4.58
CA ASN A 130 -16.96 -17.45 3.85
C ASN A 130 -16.76 -16.01 4.38
N LEU A 131 -16.18 -15.84 5.56
CA LEU A 131 -15.86 -14.54 6.17
C LEU A 131 -14.35 -14.22 6.15
N SER A 132 -13.56 -14.96 5.38
CA SER A 132 -12.11 -14.74 5.27
C SER A 132 -11.76 -13.31 4.82
N ALA A 133 -12.52 -12.74 3.89
CA ALA A 133 -12.36 -11.35 3.45
C ALA A 133 -12.55 -10.34 4.61
N PHE A 134 -13.52 -10.58 5.48
CA PHE A 134 -13.75 -9.74 6.66
C PHE A 134 -12.62 -9.86 7.68
N ALA A 135 -12.05 -11.08 7.85
CA ALA A 135 -10.88 -11.28 8.69
C ALA A 135 -9.66 -10.50 8.19
N HIS A 136 -9.40 -10.51 6.88
CA HIS A 136 -8.34 -9.73 6.25
C HIS A 136 -8.54 -8.22 6.42
N LEU A 137 -9.76 -7.74 6.19
CA LEU A 137 -10.11 -6.32 6.33
C LEU A 137 -9.94 -5.83 7.78
N THR A 138 -10.40 -6.63 8.74
CA THR A 138 -10.27 -6.32 10.17
C THR A 138 -8.80 -6.32 10.62
N ALA A 139 -8.02 -7.32 10.20
CA ALA A 139 -6.59 -7.38 10.48
C ALA A 139 -5.85 -6.19 9.85
N GLY A 140 -6.22 -5.81 8.63
CA GLY A 140 -5.69 -4.64 7.93
C GLY A 140 -6.00 -3.34 8.66
N ALA A 141 -7.23 -3.17 9.14
CA ALA A 141 -7.64 -2.00 9.93
C ALA A 141 -6.85 -1.87 11.23
N ILE A 142 -6.69 -2.98 11.99
CA ILE A 142 -5.91 -2.99 13.24
C ILE A 142 -4.43 -2.67 12.96
N GLY A 143 -3.82 -3.32 11.96
CA GLY A 143 -2.45 -3.06 11.54
C GLY A 143 -2.26 -1.61 11.05
N GLY A 144 -3.23 -1.08 10.29
CA GLY A 144 -3.23 0.29 9.79
C GLY A 144 -3.30 1.33 10.91
N VAL A 145 -4.16 1.12 11.89
CA VAL A 145 -4.25 2.00 13.09
C VAL A 145 -2.92 2.01 13.85
N ALA A 146 -2.30 0.85 14.07
CA ALA A 146 -1.02 0.79 14.74
C ALA A 146 0.11 1.44 13.93
N ALA A 147 0.20 1.19 12.62
CA ALA A 147 1.17 1.81 11.74
C ALA A 147 1.00 3.33 11.65
N SER A 148 -0.24 3.84 11.80
CA SER A 148 -0.56 5.27 11.74
C SER A 148 0.13 6.10 12.83
N LEU A 149 0.49 5.47 13.95
CA LEU A 149 1.24 6.14 15.03
C LEU A 149 2.60 6.68 14.57
N ILE A 150 3.25 5.99 13.63
CA ILE A 150 4.49 6.46 13.00
C ILE A 150 4.19 7.23 11.71
N ARG A 151 3.22 6.75 10.92
CA ARG A 151 2.92 7.32 9.62
C ARG A 151 2.36 8.74 9.70
N VAL A 152 1.51 9.05 10.69
CA VAL A 152 0.90 10.38 10.79
C VAL A 152 1.92 11.48 11.08
N PRO A 153 2.85 11.38 12.05
CA PRO A 153 3.89 12.38 12.23
C PRO A 153 4.72 12.63 10.97
N THR A 154 5.12 11.57 10.27
CA THR A 154 5.89 11.72 9.03
C THR A 154 5.08 12.34 7.90
N GLU A 155 3.81 12.02 7.80
CA GLU A 155 2.88 12.60 6.83
C GLU A 155 2.65 14.09 7.08
N VAL A 156 2.48 14.52 8.34
CA VAL A 156 2.35 15.94 8.70
C VAL A 156 3.59 16.72 8.29
N VAL A 157 4.77 16.20 8.64
CA VAL A 157 6.05 16.82 8.24
C VAL A 157 6.16 16.89 6.71
N LYS A 158 5.89 15.79 6.00
CA LYS A 158 5.89 15.73 4.54
C LYS A 158 4.99 16.80 3.93
N GLN A 159 3.72 16.83 4.33
CA GLN A 159 2.74 17.75 3.73
C GLN A 159 3.05 19.21 4.02
N ARG A 160 3.53 19.55 5.22
CA ARG A 160 3.99 20.90 5.56
C ARG A 160 5.25 21.31 4.78
N MET A 161 6.14 20.39 4.46
CA MET A 161 7.28 20.63 3.57
C MET A 161 6.85 20.79 2.11
N GLN A 162 5.93 19.97 1.62
CA GLN A 162 5.38 20.04 0.26
C GLN A 162 4.66 21.38 0.00
N THR A 163 4.02 21.93 1.03
CA THR A 163 3.37 23.27 1.00
C THR A 163 4.33 24.43 1.21
N GLY A 164 5.63 24.16 1.39
CA GLY A 164 6.67 25.17 1.49
C GLY A 164 6.81 25.83 2.87
N GLN A 165 6.18 25.28 3.91
CA GLN A 165 6.28 25.84 5.27
C GLN A 165 7.65 25.58 5.89
N PHE A 166 8.34 24.50 5.50
CA PHE A 166 9.66 24.13 6.01
C PHE A 166 10.55 23.64 4.87
N THR A 167 11.87 23.82 5.03
CA THR A 167 12.87 23.43 4.04
C THR A 167 13.55 22.10 4.36
N SER A 168 13.55 21.67 5.64
CA SER A 168 14.14 20.38 6.05
C SER A 168 13.29 19.67 7.10
N ALA A 169 13.25 18.34 7.04
CA ALA A 169 12.44 17.51 7.94
C ALA A 169 12.85 17.63 9.42
N PRO A 170 14.15 17.59 9.81
CA PRO A 170 14.54 17.75 11.20
C PRO A 170 14.14 19.13 11.78
N ASN A 171 14.30 20.18 10.97
CA ASN A 171 13.89 21.53 11.38
C ASN A 171 12.37 21.64 11.51
N ALA A 172 11.62 21.03 10.61
CA ALA A 172 10.16 20.96 10.67
C ALA A 172 9.71 20.30 11.98
N VAL A 173 10.23 19.11 12.32
CA VAL A 173 9.90 18.41 13.56
C VAL A 173 10.20 19.28 14.78
N ARG A 174 11.42 19.86 14.84
CA ARG A 174 11.83 20.72 15.96
C ARG A 174 10.90 21.94 16.14
N LEU A 175 10.57 22.62 15.05
CA LEU A 175 9.72 23.81 15.11
C LEU A 175 8.25 23.50 15.39
N ILE A 176 7.73 22.38 14.86
CA ILE A 176 6.37 21.92 15.18
C ILE A 176 6.27 21.61 16.67
N VAL A 177 7.20 20.81 17.20
CA VAL A 177 7.20 20.45 18.62
C VAL A 177 7.40 21.68 19.52
N ALA A 178 8.24 22.64 19.13
CA ALA A 178 8.46 23.86 19.90
C ALA A 178 7.23 24.79 19.93
N LYS A 179 6.48 24.90 18.83
CA LYS A 179 5.34 25.83 18.70
C LYS A 179 3.99 25.19 19.06
N GLU A 180 3.77 23.94 18.67
CA GLU A 180 2.47 23.24 18.76
C GLU A 180 2.51 22.04 19.73
N GLY A 181 3.71 21.73 20.26
CA GLY A 181 3.91 20.51 21.06
C GLY A 181 3.86 19.24 20.23
N ILE A 182 3.92 18.09 20.90
CA ILE A 182 3.82 16.75 20.25
C ILE A 182 2.48 16.60 19.51
N ARG A 183 1.41 17.26 20.00
CA ARG A 183 0.08 17.21 19.36
C ARG A 183 0.10 17.79 17.94
N GLY A 184 1.00 18.72 17.64
CA GLY A 184 1.17 19.28 16.29
C GLY A 184 1.63 18.25 15.26
N LEU A 185 2.41 17.25 15.68
CA LEU A 185 2.82 16.12 14.81
C LEU A 185 1.67 15.13 14.51
N TYR A 186 0.61 15.16 15.32
CA TYR A 186 -0.60 14.36 15.12
C TYR A 186 -1.78 15.22 14.63
N ALA A 187 -1.50 16.41 14.07
CA ALA A 187 -2.53 17.24 13.47
C ALA A 187 -3.27 16.45 12.36
N GLY A 188 -4.60 16.41 12.42
CA GLY A 188 -5.41 15.69 11.47
C GLY A 188 -5.40 14.14 11.59
N TYR A 189 -4.94 13.58 12.73
CA TYR A 189 -4.93 12.13 12.95
C TYR A 189 -6.31 11.48 12.72
N SER A 190 -7.38 12.07 13.26
CA SER A 190 -8.74 11.57 13.06
C SER A 190 -9.18 11.59 11.59
N SER A 191 -8.81 12.63 10.85
CA SER A 191 -9.11 12.73 9.41
C SER A 191 -8.27 11.76 8.57
N PHE A 192 -7.05 11.44 9.04
CA PHE A 192 -6.23 10.41 8.42
C PHE A 192 -6.94 9.04 8.49
N LEU A 193 -7.36 8.61 9.67
CA LEU A 193 -8.07 7.35 9.85
C LEU A 193 -9.43 7.35 9.12
N LEU A 194 -10.16 8.46 9.18
CA LEU A 194 -11.45 8.60 8.50
C LEU A 194 -11.30 8.49 6.97
N ARG A 195 -10.14 8.81 6.42
CA ARG A 195 -9.85 8.65 4.99
C ARG A 195 -9.33 7.25 4.66
N ASP A 196 -8.37 6.72 5.42
CA ASP A 196 -7.68 5.48 5.10
C ASP A 196 -8.61 4.26 5.26
N LEU A 197 -9.33 4.14 6.37
CA LEU A 197 -10.19 2.98 6.62
C LEU A 197 -11.33 2.81 5.59
N PRO A 198 -12.11 3.86 5.24
CA PRO A 198 -13.10 3.72 4.18
C PRO A 198 -12.47 3.51 2.80
N PHE A 199 -11.28 4.09 2.53
CA PHE A 199 -10.60 3.90 1.26
C PHE A 199 -10.32 2.42 1.02
N ASP A 200 -9.71 1.73 1.97
CA ASP A 200 -9.36 0.31 1.84
C ASP A 200 -10.62 -0.56 1.67
N ALA A 201 -11.68 -0.27 2.45
CA ALA A 201 -12.93 -1.00 2.36
C ALA A 201 -13.64 -0.80 1.00
N ILE A 202 -13.73 0.44 0.53
CA ILE A 202 -14.37 0.76 -0.76
C ILE A 202 -13.55 0.16 -1.91
N GLN A 203 -12.23 0.27 -1.87
CA GLN A 203 -11.34 -0.28 -2.89
C GLN A 203 -11.49 -1.79 -2.99
N PHE A 204 -11.51 -2.48 -1.85
CA PHE A 204 -11.73 -3.93 -1.81
C PHE A 204 -13.09 -4.31 -2.41
N CYS A 205 -14.17 -3.64 -2.02
CA CYS A 205 -15.51 -3.90 -2.56
C CYS A 205 -15.59 -3.68 -4.07
N ILE A 206 -15.06 -2.56 -4.56
CA ILE A 206 -15.09 -2.24 -6.01
C ILE A 206 -14.24 -3.26 -6.77
N TYR A 207 -13.04 -3.57 -6.30
CA TYR A 207 -12.16 -4.54 -6.93
C TYR A 207 -12.83 -5.93 -7.04
N GLU A 208 -13.43 -6.42 -5.95
CA GLU A 208 -14.07 -7.73 -5.93
C GLU A 208 -15.29 -7.78 -6.87
N GLN A 209 -16.12 -6.73 -6.90
CA GLN A 209 -17.27 -6.66 -7.82
C GLN A 209 -16.83 -6.62 -9.29
N LEU A 210 -15.80 -5.86 -9.62
CA LEU A 210 -15.25 -5.82 -10.98
C LEU A 210 -14.66 -7.17 -11.38
N ARG A 211 -13.96 -7.82 -10.46
CA ARG A 211 -13.36 -9.15 -10.68
C ARG A 211 -14.44 -10.20 -10.94
N ILE A 212 -15.48 -10.24 -10.11
CA ILE A 212 -16.62 -11.17 -10.29
C ILE A 212 -17.32 -10.88 -11.62
N GLY A 213 -17.64 -9.63 -11.93
CA GLY A 213 -18.28 -9.24 -13.18
C GLY A 213 -17.47 -9.65 -14.41
N TYR A 214 -16.14 -9.45 -14.37
CA TYR A 214 -15.26 -9.86 -15.46
C TYR A 214 -15.18 -11.38 -15.61
N LYS A 215 -15.10 -12.15 -14.51
CA LYS A 215 -15.13 -13.63 -14.57
C LYS A 215 -16.40 -14.17 -15.21
N ILE A 216 -17.54 -13.58 -14.88
CA ILE A 216 -18.83 -13.98 -15.47
C ILE A 216 -18.85 -13.63 -16.96
N ALA A 217 -18.37 -12.44 -17.35
CA ALA A 217 -18.37 -12.01 -18.74
C ALA A 217 -17.37 -12.78 -19.62
N ALA A 218 -16.17 -13.02 -19.10
CA ALA A 218 -15.08 -13.67 -19.84
C ALA A 218 -15.11 -15.20 -19.76
N GLN A 219 -15.91 -15.78 -18.84
CA GLN A 219 -16.01 -17.23 -18.61
C GLN A 219 -14.66 -17.91 -18.31
N ARG A 220 -13.68 -17.16 -17.80
CA ARG A 220 -12.34 -17.64 -17.45
C ARG A 220 -11.77 -16.89 -16.24
N GLU A 221 -10.72 -17.43 -15.64
CA GLU A 221 -9.95 -16.73 -14.63
C GLU A 221 -9.20 -15.55 -15.25
N LEU A 222 -9.00 -14.49 -14.43
CA LEU A 222 -8.25 -13.32 -14.85
C LEU A 222 -6.76 -13.65 -14.96
N SER A 223 -6.12 -13.12 -15.98
CA SER A 223 -4.66 -13.08 -16.09
C SER A 223 -4.08 -11.97 -15.19
N ASP A 224 -2.77 -12.07 -14.88
CA ASP A 224 -2.11 -11.09 -14.03
C ASP A 224 -2.22 -9.65 -14.54
N PRO A 225 -2.04 -9.36 -15.86
CA PRO A 225 -2.23 -8.00 -16.37
C PRO A 225 -3.69 -7.51 -16.27
N GLU A 226 -4.68 -8.38 -16.43
CA GLU A 226 -6.10 -8.02 -16.27
C GLU A 226 -6.42 -7.69 -14.81
N ASN A 227 -5.88 -8.46 -13.86
CA ASN A 227 -5.98 -8.16 -12.42
C ASN A 227 -5.36 -6.80 -12.09
N ALA A 228 -4.20 -6.50 -12.66
CA ALA A 228 -3.54 -5.20 -12.46
C ALA A 228 -4.39 -4.03 -13.01
N ILE A 229 -4.98 -4.17 -14.19
CA ILE A 229 -5.86 -3.15 -14.78
C ILE A 229 -7.11 -2.94 -13.94
N ILE A 230 -7.78 -4.03 -13.52
CA ILE A 230 -8.96 -3.95 -12.65
C ILE A 230 -8.61 -3.31 -11.32
N GLY A 231 -7.46 -3.68 -10.72
CA GLY A 231 -6.98 -3.07 -9.49
C GLY A 231 -6.68 -1.58 -9.63
N ALA A 232 -6.05 -1.17 -10.73
CA ALA A 232 -5.77 0.24 -11.03
C ALA A 232 -7.08 1.05 -11.22
N PHE A 233 -8.04 0.49 -11.92
CA PHE A 233 -9.34 1.12 -12.13
C PHE A 233 -10.14 1.23 -10.82
N ALA A 234 -10.20 0.15 -10.02
CA ALA A 234 -10.83 0.15 -8.71
C ALA A 234 -10.20 1.20 -7.78
N GLY A 235 -8.86 1.26 -7.75
CA GLY A 235 -8.13 2.26 -6.98
C GLY A 235 -8.39 3.69 -7.44
N ALA A 236 -8.40 3.93 -8.75
CA ALA A 236 -8.70 5.25 -9.33
C ALA A 236 -10.12 5.72 -8.98
N LEU A 237 -11.11 4.84 -9.11
CA LEU A 237 -12.51 5.13 -8.76
C LEU A 237 -12.66 5.39 -7.25
N THR A 238 -12.05 4.54 -6.41
CA THR A 238 -12.02 4.75 -4.97
C THR A 238 -11.34 6.08 -4.60
N GLY A 239 -10.23 6.40 -5.27
CA GLY A 239 -9.53 7.66 -5.12
C GLY A 239 -10.41 8.86 -5.44
N ALA A 240 -11.20 8.79 -6.51
CA ALA A 240 -12.15 9.84 -6.87
C ALA A 240 -13.24 10.00 -5.79
N ILE A 241 -13.86 8.89 -5.36
CA ILE A 241 -14.94 8.90 -4.35
C ILE A 241 -14.42 9.44 -3.00
N THR A 242 -13.21 9.07 -2.60
CA THR A 242 -12.63 9.47 -1.31
C THR A 242 -11.87 10.79 -1.35
N THR A 243 -11.84 11.51 -2.48
CA THR A 243 -11.15 12.79 -2.60
C THR A 243 -11.64 13.84 -1.59
N PRO A 244 -12.94 13.98 -1.27
CA PRO A 244 -13.40 14.91 -0.24
C PRO A 244 -12.74 14.67 1.13
N LEU A 245 -12.59 13.42 1.53
CA LEU A 245 -11.94 13.06 2.80
C LEU A 245 -10.43 13.39 2.77
N ASP A 246 -9.80 13.21 1.60
CA ASP A 246 -8.39 13.52 1.41
C ASP A 246 -8.12 15.03 1.48
N VAL A 247 -9.01 15.86 0.94
CA VAL A 247 -8.93 17.33 1.08
C VAL A 247 -9.03 17.74 2.54
N LEU A 248 -9.97 17.18 3.29
CA LEU A 248 -10.11 17.46 4.73
C LEU A 248 -8.85 17.05 5.50
N LYS A 249 -8.31 15.84 5.22
CA LYS A 249 -7.06 15.36 5.81
C LYS A 249 -5.92 16.35 5.56
N THR A 250 -5.68 16.70 4.31
CA THR A 250 -4.57 17.58 3.93
C THR A 250 -4.67 18.94 4.61
N ARG A 251 -5.85 19.57 4.61
CA ARG A 251 -6.04 20.89 5.25
C ARG A 251 -5.83 20.87 6.76
N LEU A 252 -6.30 19.81 7.43
CA LEU A 252 -6.08 19.64 8.87
C LEU A 252 -4.61 19.37 9.22
N MET A 253 -3.87 18.64 8.36
CA MET A 253 -2.45 18.38 8.60
C MET A 253 -1.55 19.59 8.33
N VAL A 254 -1.93 20.42 7.36
CA VAL A 254 -1.14 21.58 6.92
C VAL A 254 -1.41 22.82 7.77
N GLN A 255 -2.52 22.89 8.53
CA GLN A 255 -2.82 24.04 9.39
C GLN A 255 -1.73 24.26 10.44
N GLN A 256 -1.43 25.55 10.75
CA GLN A 256 -0.47 25.92 11.80
C GLN A 256 -1.21 26.27 13.09
N GLY A 257 -0.62 25.90 14.24
CA GLY A 257 -1.26 25.99 15.55
C GLY A 257 -1.66 27.39 16.04
N SER A 258 -1.08 28.45 15.48
CA SER A 258 -1.43 29.85 15.82
C SER A 258 -2.67 30.36 15.08
N ALA A 259 -3.06 29.70 14.02
CA ALA A 259 -4.24 30.00 13.22
C ALA A 259 -5.17 28.78 13.20
N ASN A 260 -5.64 28.35 14.38
CA ASN A 260 -6.60 27.25 14.50
C ASN A 260 -7.89 27.60 13.74
N GLN A 261 -7.85 27.55 12.40
CA GLN A 261 -9.01 27.73 11.56
C GLN A 261 -10.01 26.58 11.77
N TYR A 262 -9.48 25.35 11.95
CA TYR A 262 -10.32 24.16 12.03
C TYR A 262 -10.19 23.47 13.38
N LYS A 263 -11.30 23.38 14.11
CA LYS A 263 -11.36 22.66 15.40
C LYS A 263 -11.49 21.13 15.23
N GLY A 264 -11.71 20.65 14.01
CA GLY A 264 -11.88 19.25 13.69
C GLY A 264 -12.42 19.04 12.27
N VAL A 265 -12.69 17.79 11.92
CA VAL A 265 -13.12 17.39 10.56
C VAL A 265 -14.42 18.08 10.15
N ILE A 266 -15.42 18.12 11.03
CA ILE A 266 -16.73 18.72 10.75
C ILE A 266 -16.60 20.25 10.59
N SER A 267 -15.86 20.90 11.46
CA SER A 267 -15.60 22.35 11.36
C SER A 267 -14.85 22.69 10.07
N CYS A 268 -13.88 21.87 9.69
CA CYS A 268 -13.15 22.02 8.42
C CYS A 268 -14.09 21.89 7.23
N ALA A 269 -14.94 20.85 7.21
CA ALA A 269 -15.90 20.64 6.13
C ALA A 269 -16.88 21.80 5.99
N GLN A 270 -17.45 22.27 7.10
CA GLN A 270 -18.39 23.40 7.11
C GLN A 270 -17.75 24.70 6.61
N MET A 271 -16.50 24.96 7.01
CA MET A 271 -15.77 26.15 6.60
C MET A 271 -15.42 26.11 5.11
N ILE A 272 -14.95 24.97 4.59
CA ILE A 272 -14.71 24.79 3.16
C ILE A 272 -16.00 25.00 2.34
N LEU A 273 -17.11 24.42 2.80
CA LEU A 273 -18.39 24.55 2.10
C LEU A 273 -18.88 26.01 2.08
N LYS A 274 -18.69 26.73 3.19
CA LYS A 274 -19.13 28.12 3.34
C LYS A 274 -18.27 29.11 2.55
N GLU A 275 -16.95 28.91 2.56
CA GLU A 275 -16.01 29.88 1.98
C GLU A 275 -15.66 29.59 0.52
N GLU A 276 -15.55 28.34 0.14
CA GLU A 276 -15.07 27.93 -1.19
C GLU A 276 -16.11 27.15 -2.00
N GLY A 277 -17.18 26.69 -1.36
CA GLY A 277 -18.24 25.90 -1.99
C GLY A 277 -17.90 24.42 -2.19
N PRO A 278 -18.85 23.62 -2.74
CA PRO A 278 -18.72 22.16 -2.83
C PRO A 278 -17.61 21.69 -3.79
N ALA A 279 -17.29 22.48 -4.81
CA ALA A 279 -16.23 22.14 -5.77
C ALA A 279 -14.84 22.05 -5.11
N ALA A 280 -14.63 22.73 -3.98
CA ALA A 280 -13.35 22.68 -3.24
C ALA A 280 -12.99 21.30 -2.71
N PHE A 281 -14.00 20.45 -2.43
CA PHE A 281 -13.78 19.07 -1.98
C PHE A 281 -13.16 18.16 -3.04
N PHE A 282 -13.20 18.56 -4.31
CA PHE A 282 -12.61 17.80 -5.42
C PHE A 282 -11.30 18.38 -5.92
N LYS A 283 -10.71 19.34 -5.18
CA LYS A 283 -9.37 19.88 -5.50
C LYS A 283 -8.33 18.76 -5.45
N GLY A 284 -7.53 18.67 -6.52
CA GLY A 284 -6.49 17.66 -6.63
C GLY A 284 -6.98 16.25 -7.00
N ILE A 285 -8.22 16.08 -7.47
CA ILE A 285 -8.73 14.77 -7.91
C ILE A 285 -7.91 14.22 -9.09
N GLY A 286 -7.57 15.04 -10.09
CA GLY A 286 -6.79 14.60 -11.25
C GLY A 286 -5.44 14.00 -10.87
N PRO A 287 -4.54 14.74 -10.20
CA PRO A 287 -3.28 14.20 -9.71
C PRO A 287 -3.45 12.99 -8.80
N ARG A 288 -4.50 12.93 -7.96
CA ARG A 288 -4.76 11.79 -7.08
C ARG A 288 -5.10 10.52 -7.86
N VAL A 289 -6.04 10.61 -8.79
CA VAL A 289 -6.46 9.48 -9.64
C VAL A 289 -5.29 8.99 -10.48
N LEU A 290 -4.51 9.92 -11.05
CA LEU A 290 -3.31 9.59 -11.83
C LEU A 290 -2.26 8.88 -10.98
N TRP A 291 -2.01 9.38 -9.76
CA TRP A 291 -1.05 8.77 -8.84
C TRP A 291 -1.44 7.34 -8.47
N ILE A 292 -2.71 7.10 -8.14
CA ILE A 292 -3.21 5.77 -7.77
C ILE A 292 -3.19 4.83 -8.99
N GLY A 293 -3.67 5.29 -10.14
CA GLY A 293 -3.75 4.46 -11.36
C GLY A 293 -2.39 4.01 -11.87
N ILE A 294 -1.39 4.90 -11.88
CA ILE A 294 -0.04 4.58 -12.35
C ILE A 294 0.79 3.89 -11.26
N GLY A 295 0.58 4.28 -9.99
CA GLY A 295 1.37 3.80 -8.86
C GLY A 295 1.33 2.28 -8.72
N GLY A 296 0.17 1.67 -8.87
CA GLY A 296 0.01 0.22 -8.85
C GLY A 296 0.81 -0.48 -9.94
N SER A 297 0.77 0.00 -11.17
CA SER A 297 1.50 -0.58 -12.30
C SER A 297 3.02 -0.51 -12.11
N ILE A 298 3.53 0.63 -11.64
CA ILE A 298 4.96 0.79 -11.33
C ILE A 298 5.36 -0.14 -10.18
N PHE A 299 4.52 -0.20 -9.13
CA PHE A 299 4.80 -1.04 -7.96
C PHE A 299 4.96 -2.50 -8.34
N PHE A 300 3.99 -3.07 -9.04
CA PHE A 300 4.04 -4.48 -9.45
C PHE A 300 5.18 -4.76 -10.43
N GLY A 301 5.43 -3.88 -11.40
CA GLY A 301 6.54 -4.04 -12.34
C GLY A 301 7.91 -4.05 -11.65
N VAL A 302 8.13 -3.16 -10.68
CA VAL A 302 9.39 -3.13 -9.91
C VAL A 302 9.48 -4.31 -8.95
N LEU A 303 8.36 -4.68 -8.31
CA LEU A 303 8.29 -5.82 -7.39
C LEU A 303 8.69 -7.14 -8.08
N GLU A 304 8.12 -7.41 -9.26
CA GLU A 304 8.46 -8.60 -10.06
C GLU A 304 9.93 -8.60 -10.47
N ARG A 305 10.43 -7.47 -10.99
CA ARG A 305 11.84 -7.35 -11.36
C ARG A 305 12.78 -7.55 -10.17
N SER A 306 12.44 -6.96 -9.02
CA SER A 306 13.24 -7.13 -7.81
C SER A 306 13.27 -8.58 -7.32
N LYS A 307 12.12 -9.28 -7.35
CA LYS A 307 12.05 -10.71 -7.01
C LYS A 307 12.88 -11.57 -7.98
N LEU A 308 12.82 -11.29 -9.27
CA LEU A 308 13.62 -12.01 -10.27
C LEU A 308 15.13 -11.84 -10.03
N VAL A 309 15.59 -10.61 -9.77
CA VAL A 309 17.00 -10.33 -9.47
C VAL A 309 17.47 -11.02 -8.18
N LEU A 310 16.63 -11.02 -7.13
CA LEU A 310 16.95 -11.72 -5.88
C LEU A 310 17.02 -13.23 -6.08
N SER A 311 16.09 -13.81 -6.82
CA SER A 311 16.09 -15.22 -7.18
C SER A 311 17.32 -15.63 -8.00
N GLN A 312 17.72 -14.83 -8.99
CA GLN A 312 18.94 -15.08 -9.79
C GLN A 312 20.20 -15.02 -8.94
N ARG A 313 20.34 -14.04 -8.06
CA ARG A 313 21.50 -13.94 -7.14
C ARG A 313 21.62 -15.18 -6.24
N HIS A 314 20.51 -15.74 -5.80
CA HIS A 314 20.53 -16.97 -5.02
C HIS A 314 20.97 -18.18 -5.83
N PHE A 315 20.50 -18.28 -7.06
CA PHE A 315 20.93 -19.36 -7.97
C PHE A 315 22.45 -19.32 -8.22
N ASP A 316 23.00 -18.12 -8.45
CA ASP A 316 24.43 -17.91 -8.66
C ASP A 316 25.28 -18.20 -7.40
N GLN A 317 24.72 -17.99 -6.20
CA GLN A 317 25.42 -18.32 -4.94
C GLN A 317 25.44 -19.82 -4.66
N VAL A 318 24.42 -20.56 -5.07
CA VAL A 318 24.35 -22.02 -4.90
C VAL A 318 25.24 -22.74 -5.93
N LEU A 319 25.52 -22.13 -7.08
CA LEU A 319 26.37 -22.67 -8.14
C LEU A 319 27.85 -22.31 -7.99
N LYS A 320 28.23 -21.43 -7.08
CA LYS A 320 29.65 -21.18 -6.77
C LYS A 320 30.12 -22.26 -5.78
N PRO A 321 31.14 -23.08 -6.19
CA PRO A 321 31.70 -24.14 -5.36
C PRO A 321 32.37 -23.58 -4.12
#